data_f6d9407472076a086f07e431f8860679
#
_entry.id   f6d9407472076a086f07e431f8860679
#
_cell.length_a   1.000
_cell.length_b   1.000
_cell.length_c   1.000
_cell.angle_alpha   90.00
_cell.angle_beta   90.00
_cell.angle_gamma   90.00
#
_symmetry.space_group_name_H-M   'P 1'
#
loop_
_entity.id
_entity.type
_entity.pdbx_description
1 polymer ?
#
loop_
_entity_poly.entity_id
_entity_poly.type
_entity_poly.pdbx_seq_one_letter_code
_entity_poly.pdbx_strand_id
1 'polypeptide(L)'
;DKFYYDFSGTPKGATLGSRSAEKCSEPIFPTEARLPSIRPAYSAMDLEHYGDAGFHRNYSQLSQIRATSRYCGIRLGELVVTRVPESFPGVKIPDLGRYRITEITHTVNSKGQYSNTFCGVPGGTPVMSWGDAVMPIAYPEMARVLSNDDPKNQGRVKVRFMWQEIDGGESYWMRVQSPDA
;
A
#
# COMPACT_ATOMS: atom_id res chain seq x y z
N ASP A 1 -25.70 4.62 2.16
CA ASP A 1 -24.88 5.51 3.00
C ASP A 1 -23.59 5.86 2.27
N LYS A 2 -23.19 7.14 2.33
CA LYS A 2 -21.93 7.61 1.75
C LYS A 2 -20.95 7.79 2.89
N PHE A 3 -19.80 7.12 2.81
CA PHE A 3 -18.70 7.28 3.76
C PHE A 3 -17.67 8.24 3.18
N TYR A 4 -17.13 9.09 4.03
CA TYR A 4 -16.03 10.00 3.69
C TYR A 4 -14.91 9.80 4.70
N TYR A 5 -13.68 9.78 4.21
CA TYR A 5 -12.49 9.75 5.03
C TYR A 5 -11.59 10.93 4.68
N ASP A 6 -11.14 11.66 5.69
CA ASP A 6 -10.25 12.80 5.53
C ASP A 6 -8.81 12.40 5.84
N PHE A 7 -7.93 12.68 4.87
CA PHE A 7 -6.48 12.41 4.94
C PHE A 7 -5.69 13.63 5.38
N SER A 8 -6.22 14.47 6.20
CA SER A 8 -5.49 15.64 6.68
C SER A 8 -4.36 15.25 7.63
N GLY A 9 -3.19 15.83 7.40
CA GLY A 9 -2.02 15.73 8.27
C GLY A 9 -0.82 15.02 7.69
N THR A 10 0.33 15.25 8.30
CA THR A 10 1.61 14.63 7.92
C THR A 10 1.74 13.25 8.56
N PRO A 11 1.97 12.18 7.80
CA PRO A 11 2.08 10.82 8.36
C PRO A 11 3.23 10.69 9.35
N LYS A 12 3.06 9.80 10.32
CA LYS A 12 4.15 9.40 11.22
C LYS A 12 5.32 8.84 10.41
N GLY A 13 6.53 9.32 10.73
CA GLY A 13 7.74 8.86 10.06
C GLY A 13 8.06 9.56 8.73
N ALA A 14 7.40 10.67 8.42
CA ALA A 14 7.76 11.53 7.31
C ALA A 14 9.23 11.96 7.39
N THR A 15 9.95 11.81 6.28
CA THR A 15 11.32 12.31 6.15
C THR A 15 11.33 13.81 5.87
N LEU A 16 12.52 14.42 5.97
CA LEU A 16 12.68 15.81 5.60
C LEU A 16 12.32 16.04 4.11
N GLY A 17 12.68 15.09 3.23
CA GLY A 17 12.36 15.14 1.81
C GLY A 17 10.86 15.13 1.54
N SER A 18 10.10 14.26 2.20
CA SER A 18 8.64 14.20 2.02
C SER A 18 7.93 15.45 2.55
N ARG A 19 8.36 15.99 3.70
CA ARG A 19 7.83 17.28 4.22
C ARG A 19 8.13 18.46 3.30
N SER A 20 9.32 18.47 2.69
CA SER A 20 9.67 19.51 1.73
C SER A 20 8.83 19.41 0.46
N ALA A 21 8.59 18.19 -0.04
CA ALA A 21 7.73 17.97 -1.19
C ALA A 21 6.28 18.40 -0.93
N GLU A 22 5.73 18.05 0.23
CA GLU A 22 4.41 18.49 0.68
C GLU A 22 4.30 20.01 0.69
N LYS A 23 5.23 20.69 1.37
CA LYS A 23 5.27 22.15 1.44
C LYS A 23 5.41 22.83 0.08
N CYS A 24 6.15 22.24 -0.86
CA CYS A 24 6.27 22.74 -2.21
C CYS A 24 5.02 22.51 -3.06
N SER A 25 4.19 21.51 -2.73
CA SER A 25 2.97 21.21 -3.46
C SER A 25 1.79 22.11 -3.08
N GLU A 26 1.73 22.62 -1.84
CA GLU A 26 0.63 23.46 -1.35
C GLU A 26 0.28 24.65 -2.26
N PRO A 27 1.25 25.47 -2.75
CA PRO A 27 0.92 26.58 -3.64
C PRO A 27 0.53 26.14 -5.04
N ILE A 28 0.88 24.93 -5.47
CA ILE A 28 0.59 24.39 -6.81
C ILE A 28 -0.81 23.75 -6.84
N PHE A 29 -1.20 23.10 -5.74
CA PHE A 29 -2.47 22.39 -5.61
C PHE A 29 -3.25 22.92 -4.39
N PRO A 30 -3.82 24.12 -4.47
CA PRO A 30 -4.50 24.76 -3.33
C PRO A 30 -5.86 24.15 -3.01
N THR A 31 -6.38 23.27 -3.87
CA THR A 31 -7.71 22.68 -3.73
C THR A 31 -7.60 21.23 -3.29
N GLU A 32 -8.39 20.86 -2.29
CA GLU A 32 -8.51 19.46 -1.86
C GLU A 32 -9.07 18.59 -3.00
N ALA A 33 -8.41 17.47 -3.26
CA ALA A 33 -8.88 16.49 -4.21
C ALA A 33 -9.77 15.45 -3.52
N ARG A 34 -10.96 15.22 -4.06
CA ARG A 34 -11.84 14.12 -3.64
C ARG A 34 -11.65 12.93 -4.56
N LEU A 35 -11.12 11.86 -4.02
CA LEU A 35 -10.88 10.63 -4.78
C LEU A 35 -11.96 9.59 -4.46
N PRO A 36 -12.64 9.05 -5.48
CA PRO A 36 -13.57 7.94 -5.24
C PRO A 36 -12.78 6.68 -4.83
N SER A 37 -13.31 5.92 -3.86
CA SER A 37 -12.74 4.61 -3.56
C SER A 37 -13.03 3.65 -4.71
N ILE A 38 -11.99 3.01 -5.24
CA ILE A 38 -12.10 1.96 -6.25
C ILE A 38 -12.56 0.65 -5.61
N ARG A 39 -12.37 0.49 -4.29
CA ARG A 39 -12.76 -0.70 -3.55
C ARG A 39 -14.11 -0.49 -2.88
N PRO A 40 -14.99 -1.49 -2.92
CA PRO A 40 -16.24 -1.41 -2.16
C PRO A 40 -15.91 -1.40 -0.66
N ALA A 41 -16.43 -0.40 0.05
CA ALA A 41 -16.37 -0.35 1.51
C ALA A 41 -17.73 -0.73 2.06
N TYR A 42 -17.78 -1.74 2.92
CA TYR A 42 -19.00 -2.22 3.55
C TYR A 42 -19.27 -1.53 4.89
N SER A 43 -18.25 -0.87 5.42
CA SER A 43 -18.32 -0.11 6.67
C SER A 43 -17.44 1.14 6.60
N ALA A 44 -17.66 2.09 7.52
CA ALA A 44 -16.79 3.26 7.66
C ALA A 44 -15.35 2.84 8.02
N MET A 45 -15.19 1.78 8.81
CA MET A 45 -13.88 1.25 9.20
C MET A 45 -13.10 0.69 7.99
N ASP A 46 -13.78 0.01 7.06
CA ASP A 46 -13.14 -0.46 5.83
C ASP A 46 -12.61 0.70 5.00
N LEU A 47 -13.40 1.78 4.90
CA LEU A 47 -13.00 2.98 4.17
C LEU A 47 -11.80 3.65 4.82
N GLU A 48 -11.76 3.74 6.15
CA GLU A 48 -10.64 4.26 6.92
C GLU A 48 -9.37 3.45 6.64
N HIS A 49 -9.44 2.13 6.76
CA HIS A 49 -8.29 1.25 6.48
C HIS A 49 -7.77 1.36 5.05
N TYR A 50 -8.67 1.39 4.06
CA TYR A 50 -8.29 1.53 2.66
C TYR A 50 -7.72 2.90 2.37
N GLY A 51 -8.31 3.92 2.99
CA GLY A 51 -7.88 5.29 2.88
C GLY A 51 -6.49 5.49 3.46
N ASP A 52 -6.26 5.06 4.69
CA ASP A 52 -4.95 5.12 5.34
C ASP A 52 -3.86 4.40 4.55
N ALA A 53 -4.15 3.18 4.10
CA ALA A 53 -3.20 2.41 3.31
C ALA A 53 -2.84 3.12 1.99
N GLY A 54 -3.83 3.69 1.31
CA GLY A 54 -3.64 4.46 0.09
C GLY A 54 -2.83 5.73 0.32
N PHE A 55 -3.17 6.47 1.37
CA PHE A 55 -2.47 7.69 1.75
C PHE A 55 -1.00 7.42 2.08
N HIS A 56 -0.71 6.46 2.95
CA HIS A 56 0.65 6.11 3.31
C HIS A 56 1.47 5.60 2.11
N ARG A 57 0.84 4.87 1.20
CA ARG A 57 1.48 4.44 -0.04
C ARG A 57 1.90 5.63 -0.89
N ASN A 58 0.98 6.54 -1.16
CA ASN A 58 1.24 7.72 -1.99
C ASN A 58 2.29 8.62 -1.32
N TYR A 59 2.17 8.82 -0.02
CA TYR A 59 3.12 9.63 0.74
C TYR A 59 4.53 9.05 0.75
N SER A 60 4.67 7.73 0.80
CA SER A 60 5.97 7.06 0.75
C SER A 60 6.71 7.27 -0.58
N GLN A 61 5.97 7.58 -1.64
CA GLN A 61 6.55 7.86 -2.96
C GLN A 61 7.11 9.28 -3.10
N LEU A 62 6.71 10.21 -2.22
CA LEU A 62 7.20 11.59 -2.26
C LEU A 62 8.70 11.70 -1.96
N SER A 63 9.26 10.75 -1.24
CA SER A 63 10.68 10.74 -0.90
C SER A 63 11.22 9.31 -0.91
N GLN A 64 11.92 8.99 -1.96
CA GLN A 64 12.58 7.69 -2.12
C GLN A 64 14.07 7.89 -2.23
N ILE A 65 14.84 6.90 -1.78
CA ILE A 65 16.28 6.84 -2.07
C ILE A 65 16.57 5.76 -3.10
N ARG A 66 17.52 6.06 -3.99
CA ARG A 66 18.22 5.07 -4.80
C ARG A 66 19.70 5.26 -4.60
N ALA A 67 20.39 4.22 -4.22
CA ALA A 67 21.82 4.28 -3.94
C ALA A 67 22.53 3.01 -4.37
N THR A 68 23.83 3.14 -4.56
CA THR A 68 24.73 2.03 -4.89
C THR A 68 25.75 1.87 -3.76
N SER A 69 26.04 0.63 -3.38
CA SER A 69 27.00 0.31 -2.33
C SER A 69 27.87 -0.87 -2.73
N ARG A 70 29.00 -1.02 -2.05
CA ARG A 70 29.86 -2.20 -2.14
C ARG A 70 29.76 -3.08 -0.90
N TYR A 71 28.96 -2.70 0.06
CA TYR A 71 28.74 -3.46 1.28
C TYR A 71 27.70 -4.55 1.05
N CYS A 72 28.12 -5.81 1.20
CA CYS A 72 27.28 -6.99 0.92
C CYS A 72 26.26 -7.31 2.01
N GLY A 73 26.32 -6.64 3.17
CA GLY A 73 25.46 -6.92 4.31
C GLY A 73 24.09 -6.24 4.27
N ILE A 74 23.79 -5.41 3.26
CA ILE A 74 22.49 -4.77 3.14
C ILE A 74 21.45 -5.80 2.72
N ARG A 75 20.32 -5.84 3.43
CA ARG A 75 19.22 -6.79 3.18
C ARG A 75 17.89 -6.07 2.94
N LEU A 76 17.01 -6.76 2.23
CA LEU A 76 15.64 -6.31 2.03
C LEU A 76 14.94 -6.13 3.38
N GLY A 77 14.20 -5.03 3.55
CA GLY A 77 13.48 -4.72 4.78
C GLY A 77 14.30 -4.05 5.88
N GLU A 78 15.63 -3.98 5.75
CA GLU A 78 16.50 -3.28 6.71
C GLU A 78 16.31 -1.77 6.65
N LEU A 79 16.61 -1.11 7.77
CA LEU A 79 16.63 0.35 7.89
C LEU A 79 18.06 0.87 7.69
N VAL A 80 18.23 1.73 6.71
CA VAL A 80 19.48 2.45 6.49
C VAL A 80 19.35 3.91 6.88
N VAL A 81 20.40 4.46 7.48
CA VAL A 81 20.50 5.89 7.79
C VAL A 81 21.29 6.55 6.67
N THR A 82 20.68 7.56 6.04
CA THR A 82 21.32 8.28 4.94
C THR A 82 21.85 9.62 5.43
N ARG A 83 23.16 9.81 5.34
CA ARG A 83 23.84 11.05 5.70
C ARG A 83 24.64 11.59 4.53
N VAL A 84 24.64 12.91 4.39
CA VAL A 84 25.50 13.58 3.44
C VAL A 84 26.83 13.87 4.14
N PRO A 85 27.98 13.54 3.54
CA PRO A 85 29.28 13.90 4.12
C PRO A 85 29.39 15.41 4.30
N GLU A 86 29.94 15.85 5.44
CA GLU A 86 30.17 17.27 5.77
C GLU A 86 31.05 17.99 4.75
N SER A 87 31.89 17.21 4.03
CA SER A 87 32.75 17.71 2.96
C SER A 87 32.01 18.11 1.68
N PHE A 88 30.69 17.90 1.61
CA PHE A 88 29.92 18.22 0.41
C PHE A 88 29.51 19.70 0.44
N PRO A 89 30.10 20.55 -0.43
CA PRO A 89 29.88 22.01 -0.36
C PRO A 89 28.41 22.34 -0.67
N GLY A 90 27.84 23.22 0.15
CA GLY A 90 26.50 23.76 -0.05
C GLY A 90 25.35 22.95 0.55
N VAL A 91 25.59 21.78 1.12
CA VAL A 91 24.55 20.97 1.78
C VAL A 91 24.50 21.31 3.27
N LYS A 92 23.45 22.00 3.68
CA LYS A 92 23.20 22.35 5.10
C LYS A 92 22.50 21.25 5.91
N ILE A 93 22.14 20.12 5.27
CA ILE A 93 21.32 19.07 5.87
C ILE A 93 22.16 17.79 5.94
N PRO A 94 22.78 17.48 7.08
CA PRO A 94 23.65 16.32 7.23
C PRO A 94 22.87 14.99 7.32
N ASP A 95 21.59 15.01 7.71
CA ASP A 95 20.77 13.81 7.89
C ASP A 95 19.54 13.86 6.97
N LEU A 96 19.53 12.97 5.97
CA LEU A 96 18.41 12.83 5.04
C LEU A 96 17.32 11.91 5.60
N GLY A 97 17.58 11.24 6.74
CA GLY A 97 16.62 10.38 7.40
C GLY A 97 16.91 8.89 7.30
N ARG A 98 15.97 8.14 7.81
CA ARG A 98 15.98 6.66 7.79
C ARG A 98 15.10 6.16 6.67
N TYR A 99 15.60 5.18 5.93
CA TYR A 99 14.88 4.55 4.83
C TYR A 99 14.88 3.04 4.99
N ARG A 100 13.74 2.43 4.71
CA ARG A 100 13.59 0.98 4.67
C ARG A 100 13.82 0.49 3.25
N ILE A 101 14.70 -0.47 3.09
CA ILE A 101 15.03 -1.05 1.78
C ILE A 101 13.84 -1.87 1.27
N THR A 102 13.33 -1.48 0.11
CA THR A 102 12.20 -2.14 -0.57
C THR A 102 12.63 -2.97 -1.77
N GLU A 103 13.79 -2.66 -2.32
CA GLU A 103 14.35 -3.36 -3.46
C GLU A 103 15.86 -3.35 -3.35
N ILE A 104 16.50 -4.46 -3.69
CA ILE A 104 17.95 -4.57 -3.76
C ILE A 104 18.37 -5.53 -4.86
N THR A 105 19.34 -5.11 -5.67
CA THR A 105 19.96 -5.93 -6.70
C THR A 105 21.44 -6.09 -6.39
N HIS A 106 21.88 -7.32 -6.21
CA HIS A 106 23.27 -7.68 -6.00
C HIS A 106 23.92 -8.07 -7.32
N THR A 107 25.08 -7.52 -7.61
CA THR A 107 25.82 -7.77 -8.84
C THR A 107 27.26 -8.16 -8.50
N VAL A 108 27.73 -9.24 -9.10
CA VAL A 108 29.16 -9.62 -9.10
C VAL A 108 29.63 -9.69 -10.52
N ASN A 109 30.66 -8.92 -10.86
CA ASN A 109 31.21 -8.92 -12.22
C ASN A 109 32.20 -10.08 -12.44
N SER A 110 32.61 -10.28 -13.69
CA SER A 110 33.58 -11.34 -14.08
C SER A 110 34.95 -11.22 -13.40
N LYS A 111 35.26 -10.06 -12.82
CA LYS A 111 36.51 -9.83 -12.06
C LYS A 111 36.33 -10.06 -10.55
N GLY A 112 35.19 -10.59 -10.10
CA GLY A 112 34.87 -10.83 -8.70
C GLY A 112 34.55 -9.56 -7.90
N GLN A 113 34.33 -8.42 -8.54
CA GLN A 113 33.97 -7.19 -7.85
C GLN A 113 32.46 -7.19 -7.56
N TYR A 114 32.14 -6.95 -6.31
CA TYR A 114 30.77 -6.88 -5.82
C TYR A 114 30.26 -5.42 -5.78
N SER A 115 29.02 -5.24 -6.16
CA SER A 115 28.25 -4.01 -5.95
C SER A 115 26.78 -4.34 -5.76
N ASN A 116 26.05 -3.47 -5.09
CA ASN A 116 24.59 -3.55 -5.05
C ASN A 116 23.96 -2.18 -5.35
N THR A 117 22.77 -2.23 -5.90
CA THR A 117 21.92 -1.06 -6.05
C THR A 117 20.63 -1.34 -5.27
N PHE A 118 20.21 -0.39 -4.48
CA PHE A 118 19.00 -0.54 -3.68
C PHE A 118 18.12 0.70 -3.74
N CYS A 119 16.82 0.46 -3.56
CA CYS A 119 15.80 1.49 -3.38
C CYS A 119 15.22 1.39 -1.97
N GLY A 120 14.79 2.53 -1.44
CA GLY A 120 14.18 2.57 -0.12
C GLY A 120 13.14 3.68 0.01
N VAL A 121 12.16 3.43 0.85
CA VAL A 121 11.09 4.37 1.24
C VAL A 121 11.33 4.88 2.67
N PRO A 122 10.71 5.99 3.10
CA PRO A 122 10.83 6.48 4.47
C PRO A 122 10.60 5.38 5.50
N GLY A 123 11.51 5.24 6.45
CA GLY A 123 11.54 4.12 7.39
C GLY A 123 10.34 4.03 8.34
N GLY A 124 9.61 5.13 8.53
CA GLY A 124 8.38 5.18 9.31
C GLY A 124 7.11 4.86 8.51
N THR A 125 7.22 4.50 7.23
CA THR A 125 6.06 4.13 6.41
C THR A 125 5.45 2.82 6.90
N PRO A 126 4.20 2.82 7.38
CA PRO A 126 3.57 1.62 7.94
C PRO A 126 3.13 0.62 6.86
N VAL A 127 2.96 1.09 5.63
CA VAL A 127 2.52 0.28 4.50
C VAL A 127 3.57 0.34 3.40
N MET A 128 4.08 -0.82 3.02
CA MET A 128 5.00 -0.92 1.89
C MET A 128 4.29 -0.60 0.57
N SER A 129 4.99 0.07 -0.33
CA SER A 129 4.54 0.19 -1.72
C SER A 129 4.60 -1.21 -2.34
N TRP A 130 3.44 -1.81 -2.58
CA TRP A 130 3.34 -3.05 -3.34
C TRP A 130 3.34 -2.67 -4.82
N GLY A 131 3.97 -3.49 -5.63
CA GLY A 131 3.82 -3.39 -7.08
C GLY A 131 2.34 -3.45 -7.49
N ASP A 132 2.06 -3.23 -8.76
CA ASP A 132 0.71 -3.25 -9.30
C ASP A 132 0.01 -4.58 -8.98
N ALA A 133 -0.74 -4.58 -7.88
CA ALA A 133 -1.56 -5.72 -7.54
C ALA A 133 -2.73 -5.77 -8.51
N VAL A 134 -2.73 -6.76 -9.38
CA VAL A 134 -3.88 -7.04 -10.23
C VAL A 134 -5.03 -7.43 -9.31
N MET A 135 -6.12 -6.67 -9.38
CA MET A 135 -7.33 -7.02 -8.63
C MET A 135 -7.84 -8.38 -9.14
N PRO A 136 -8.11 -9.32 -8.23
CA PRO A 136 -8.69 -10.59 -8.63
C PRO A 136 -10.03 -10.35 -9.32
N ILE A 137 -10.21 -10.94 -10.49
CA ILE A 137 -11.48 -10.90 -11.25
C ILE A 137 -12.30 -12.10 -10.81
N ALA A 138 -13.51 -11.84 -10.32
CA ALA A 138 -14.45 -12.89 -10.04
C ALA A 138 -15.07 -13.37 -11.36
N TYR A 139 -14.84 -14.63 -11.69
CA TYR A 139 -15.52 -15.29 -12.80
C TYR A 139 -16.83 -15.92 -12.32
N PRO A 140 -17.83 -16.12 -13.22
CA PRO A 140 -19.00 -16.90 -12.89
C PRO A 140 -18.62 -18.33 -12.49
N GLU A 141 -19.07 -18.76 -11.33
CA GLU A 141 -18.79 -20.09 -10.80
C GLU A 141 -20.07 -20.77 -10.34
N MET A 142 -20.09 -22.10 -10.43
CA MET A 142 -21.18 -22.88 -9.85
C MET A 142 -20.98 -23.07 -8.35
N ALA A 143 -22.07 -22.96 -7.61
CA ALA A 143 -22.07 -23.18 -6.17
C ALA A 143 -23.34 -23.95 -5.74
N ARG A 144 -23.25 -24.67 -4.62
CA ARG A 144 -24.38 -25.31 -4.00
C ARG A 144 -25.00 -24.39 -2.97
N VAL A 145 -26.32 -24.18 -3.02
CA VAL A 145 -27.03 -23.42 -1.98
C VAL A 145 -27.08 -24.28 -0.71
N LEU A 146 -26.61 -23.72 0.39
CA LEU A 146 -26.63 -24.34 1.71
C LEU A 146 -27.83 -23.91 2.54
N SER A 147 -28.22 -22.63 2.44
CA SER A 147 -29.32 -22.05 3.16
C SER A 147 -29.92 -20.87 2.40
N ASN A 148 -31.23 -20.77 2.43
CA ASN A 148 -32.02 -19.63 1.95
C ASN A 148 -32.80 -18.95 3.07
N ASP A 149 -32.59 -19.37 4.32
CA ASP A 149 -33.23 -18.79 5.50
C ASP A 149 -32.41 -17.58 5.99
N ASP A 150 -32.62 -16.45 5.33
CA ASP A 150 -31.91 -15.21 5.62
C ASP A 150 -32.43 -14.56 6.91
N PRO A 151 -31.58 -14.42 7.95
CA PRO A 151 -31.99 -13.85 9.23
C PRO A 151 -32.42 -12.38 9.15
N LYS A 152 -32.10 -11.68 8.04
CA LYS A 152 -32.51 -10.30 7.79
C LYS A 152 -33.68 -10.18 6.81
N ASN A 153 -34.27 -11.31 6.36
CA ASN A 153 -35.37 -11.35 5.39
C ASN A 153 -35.13 -10.51 4.12
N GLN A 154 -33.89 -10.52 3.61
CA GLN A 154 -33.49 -9.77 2.41
C GLN A 154 -33.40 -10.67 1.16
N GLY A 155 -33.89 -11.91 1.24
CA GLY A 155 -33.85 -12.87 0.13
C GLY A 155 -32.46 -13.31 -0.27
N ARG A 156 -31.49 -13.28 0.66
CA ARG A 156 -30.12 -13.71 0.40
C ARG A 156 -29.98 -15.22 0.61
N VAL A 157 -28.91 -15.77 0.03
CA VAL A 157 -28.57 -17.19 0.16
C VAL A 157 -27.16 -17.37 0.67
N LYS A 158 -26.92 -18.46 1.38
CA LYS A 158 -25.58 -18.97 1.64
C LYS A 158 -25.26 -20.07 0.65
N VAL A 159 -24.06 -20.02 0.10
CA VAL A 159 -23.62 -21.01 -0.86
C VAL A 159 -22.25 -21.59 -0.47
N ARG A 160 -21.96 -22.76 -1.01
CA ARG A 160 -20.63 -23.37 -0.98
C ARG A 160 -20.15 -23.51 -2.40
N PHE A 161 -18.99 -22.93 -2.69
CA PHE A 161 -18.30 -23.13 -3.96
C PHE A 161 -17.60 -24.47 -3.96
N MET A 162 -17.36 -25.04 -5.14
CA MET A 162 -16.72 -26.35 -5.27
C MET A 162 -15.32 -26.41 -4.64
N TRP A 163 -14.58 -25.34 -4.72
CA TRP A 163 -13.24 -25.23 -4.09
C TRP A 163 -13.29 -25.12 -2.55
N GLN A 164 -14.42 -24.77 -1.97
CA GLN A 164 -14.61 -24.74 -0.51
C GLN A 164 -15.00 -26.10 0.08
N GLU A 165 -15.28 -27.10 -0.72
CA GLU A 165 -15.67 -28.43 -0.22
C GLU A 165 -14.56 -29.09 0.59
N ILE A 166 -13.31 -28.81 0.25
CA ILE A 166 -12.13 -29.37 0.92
C ILE A 166 -12.00 -28.86 2.36
N ASP A 167 -12.28 -27.57 2.59
CA ASP A 167 -12.07 -26.89 3.87
C ASP A 167 -13.37 -26.74 4.68
N GLY A 168 -14.51 -27.20 4.15
CA GLY A 168 -15.82 -27.06 4.80
C GLY A 168 -16.31 -25.61 4.90
N GLY A 169 -15.72 -24.71 4.13
CA GLY A 169 -16.08 -23.29 4.11
C GLY A 169 -17.47 -23.02 3.54
N GLU A 170 -18.01 -21.87 3.85
CA GLU A 170 -19.27 -21.36 3.29
C GLU A 170 -19.14 -19.86 2.98
N SER A 171 -19.97 -19.34 2.06
CA SER A 171 -19.98 -17.91 1.75
C SER A 171 -20.65 -17.10 2.88
N TYR A 172 -20.43 -15.78 2.86
CA TYR A 172 -21.35 -14.86 3.52
C TYR A 172 -22.72 -14.89 2.82
N TRP A 173 -23.73 -14.24 3.41
CA TRP A 173 -25.04 -14.09 2.79
C TRP A 173 -24.95 -13.28 1.50
N MET A 174 -25.21 -13.93 0.37
CA MET A 174 -25.11 -13.37 -0.98
C MET A 174 -26.49 -12.96 -1.48
N ARG A 175 -26.56 -11.81 -2.15
CA ARG A 175 -27.78 -11.37 -2.82
C ARG A 175 -28.09 -12.26 -4.03
N VAL A 176 -29.34 -12.60 -4.21
CA VAL A 176 -29.83 -13.27 -5.42
C VAL A 176 -30.33 -12.20 -6.38
N GLN A 177 -29.89 -12.27 -7.63
CA GLN A 177 -30.45 -11.44 -8.69
C GLN A 177 -31.80 -12.06 -9.10
N SER A 178 -32.87 -11.31 -8.91
CA SER A 178 -34.19 -11.68 -9.43
C SER A 178 -34.53 -10.78 -10.61
N PRO A 179 -35.04 -11.32 -11.72
CA PRO A 179 -35.48 -10.53 -12.86
C PRO A 179 -36.70 -9.65 -12.55
N ASP A 180 -37.41 -9.95 -11.46
CA ASP A 180 -38.65 -9.28 -11.05
C ASP A 180 -38.51 -8.38 -9.80
N ALA A 181 -37.28 -7.98 -9.46
CA ALA A 181 -37.00 -7.14 -8.29
C ALA A 181 -36.63 -5.71 -8.69
#